data_147d341a88d8b3b5f7e9c1b2ea7ac8dd
#
_entry.id   147d341a88d8b3b5f7e9c1b2ea7ac8dd
#
_cell.length_a   1.000
_cell.length_b   1.000
_cell.length_c   1.000
_cell.angle_alpha   90.00
_cell.angle_beta   90.00
_cell.angle_gamma   90.00
#
_symmetry.space_group_name_H-M   'P 1'
#
loop_
_entity.id
_entity.type
_entity.pdbx_description
1 polymer ?
#
loop_
_entity_poly.entity_id
_entity_poly.type
_entity_poly.pdbx_seq_one_letter_code
_entity_poly.pdbx_strand_id
1 'polypeptide(L)'
;MTFRSYFVVQFDKAFEDYGMWENQKDEIFSKKLEGEGKGYGAYIKFKKGSKVQAKAASSYISAEQAVITLNDELGKDKNLEATKMRGHKTWNELLNRIQVEGGTDEQMKTFYSCLFRANLFSRKFYERKANGEPYYYSPYDGKVYDGYMYTDNGFWDTFRSQFPLTNILHPTMQGRYMNALLAAQEQCGWLPSWSAPGETGGMLGNHSISLLADAWAKGIRTFDPEKALKAYAHEAMNKGPWGGANGRGFWKEYFELGYVPYPESMLSLIHISEPTRQAEIS
;
A
#
# COMPACT_ATOMS: atom_id res chain seq x y z
N MET A 1 -0.24 8.96 -14.22
CA MET A 1 -1.00 7.68 -14.31
C MET A 1 -2.45 7.96 -13.96
N THR A 2 -3.40 7.41 -14.71
CA THR A 2 -4.84 7.66 -14.47
C THR A 2 -5.40 6.45 -13.74
N PHE A 3 -5.81 6.62 -12.48
CA PHE A 3 -6.52 5.60 -11.75
C PHE A 3 -8.01 5.64 -12.10
N ARG A 4 -8.59 4.45 -12.23
CA ARG A 4 -10.03 4.27 -12.24
C ARG A 4 -10.41 3.58 -10.94
N SER A 5 -11.51 4.01 -10.32
CA SER A 5 -12.08 3.35 -9.16
C SER A 5 -13.54 3.04 -9.43
N TYR A 6 -13.90 1.82 -9.14
CA TYR A 6 -15.26 1.31 -9.21
C TYR A 6 -15.73 1.03 -7.80
N PHE A 7 -16.99 1.21 -7.53
CA PHE A 7 -17.55 0.87 -6.23
C PHE A 7 -18.96 0.32 -6.37
N VAL A 8 -19.36 -0.47 -5.41
CA VAL A 8 -20.71 -0.99 -5.25
C VAL A 8 -21.18 -0.73 -3.83
N VAL A 9 -22.46 -0.38 -3.72
CA VAL A 9 -23.13 -0.24 -2.43
C VAL A 9 -24.40 -1.10 -2.46
N GLN A 10 -24.55 -1.97 -1.48
CA GLN A 10 -25.71 -2.82 -1.29
C GLN A 10 -26.44 -2.41 -0.02
N PHE A 11 -27.75 -2.27 -0.09
CA PHE A 11 -28.61 -1.93 1.05
C PHE A 11 -29.42 -3.15 1.47
N ASP A 12 -29.72 -3.23 2.77
CA ASP A 12 -30.57 -4.27 3.35
C ASP A 12 -32.07 -4.04 3.14
N LYS A 13 -32.44 -2.85 2.62
CA LYS A 13 -33.82 -2.45 2.33
C LYS A 13 -33.95 -1.87 0.94
N ALA A 14 -35.12 -2.10 0.33
CA ALA A 14 -35.47 -1.43 -0.90
C ALA A 14 -35.58 0.09 -0.68
N PHE A 15 -35.11 0.86 -1.64
CA PHE A 15 -35.27 2.32 -1.68
C PHE A 15 -36.54 2.72 -2.42
N GLU A 16 -37.13 3.87 -2.08
CA GLU A 16 -38.33 4.40 -2.70
C GLU A 16 -38.05 5.18 -3.98
N ASP A 17 -36.88 5.85 -4.03
CA ASP A 17 -36.51 6.70 -5.15
C ASP A 17 -34.98 6.84 -5.21
N TYR A 18 -34.49 7.23 -6.39
CA TYR A 18 -33.08 7.49 -6.67
C TYR A 18 -32.93 8.52 -7.78
N GLY A 19 -31.75 9.14 -7.84
CA GLY A 19 -31.44 10.07 -8.92
C GLY A 19 -29.97 10.42 -8.95
N MET A 20 -29.60 11.18 -9.96
CA MET A 20 -28.24 11.69 -10.15
C MET A 20 -28.25 13.22 -10.18
N TRP A 21 -27.14 13.80 -9.84
CA TRP A 21 -26.87 15.23 -9.96
C TRP A 21 -25.51 15.47 -10.60
N GLU A 22 -25.35 16.62 -11.24
CA GLU A 22 -24.13 17.03 -11.91
C GLU A 22 -23.67 18.40 -11.41
N ASN A 23 -22.34 18.56 -11.18
CA ASN A 23 -21.67 19.83 -10.87
C ASN A 23 -22.20 20.58 -9.63
N GLN A 24 -22.68 19.87 -8.62
CA GLN A 24 -23.24 20.47 -7.38
C GLN A 24 -24.35 21.52 -7.62
N LYS A 25 -24.90 21.60 -8.81
CA LYS A 25 -26.10 22.38 -9.05
C LYS A 25 -27.28 21.61 -8.51
N ASP A 26 -28.24 22.33 -7.91
CA ASP A 26 -29.47 21.78 -7.34
C ASP A 26 -30.40 21.13 -8.37
N GLU A 27 -29.95 20.98 -9.60
CA GLU A 27 -30.67 20.28 -10.68
C GLU A 27 -30.54 18.77 -10.49
N ILE A 28 -31.49 18.22 -9.79
CA ILE A 28 -31.67 16.78 -9.60
C ILE A 28 -32.19 16.21 -10.89
N PHE A 29 -31.35 15.53 -11.65
CA PHE A 29 -31.78 14.77 -12.81
C PHE A 29 -32.48 13.49 -12.34
N SER A 30 -33.80 13.51 -12.30
CA SER A 30 -34.59 12.34 -11.94
C SER A 30 -34.31 11.19 -12.91
N LYS A 31 -33.90 10.04 -12.39
CA LYS A 31 -33.89 8.73 -13.07
C LYS A 31 -32.93 8.54 -14.25
N LYS A 32 -31.88 9.32 -14.38
CA LYS A 32 -30.79 8.98 -15.27
C LYS A 32 -29.94 7.85 -14.62
N LEU A 33 -29.80 6.72 -15.31
CA LEU A 33 -29.10 5.55 -14.84
C LEU A 33 -27.58 5.60 -15.11
N GLU A 34 -27.18 6.43 -16.07
CA GLU A 34 -25.79 6.54 -16.53
C GLU A 34 -25.43 8.00 -16.78
N GLY A 35 -24.21 8.37 -16.51
CA GLY A 35 -23.67 9.70 -16.79
C GLY A 35 -22.14 9.68 -16.78
N GLU A 36 -21.55 10.46 -17.69
CA GLU A 36 -20.11 10.69 -17.76
C GLU A 36 -19.82 12.18 -17.66
N GLY A 37 -18.76 12.53 -16.92
CA GLY A 37 -18.32 13.91 -16.78
C GLY A 37 -17.65 14.18 -15.43
N LYS A 38 -17.44 15.44 -15.13
CA LYS A 38 -16.88 15.91 -13.86
C LYS A 38 -18.00 16.34 -12.92
N GLY A 39 -17.90 15.90 -11.65
CA GLY A 39 -18.80 16.37 -10.61
C GLY A 39 -20.16 15.66 -10.56
N TYR A 40 -20.24 14.42 -11.01
CA TYR A 40 -21.44 13.59 -10.83
C TYR A 40 -21.56 13.06 -9.41
N GLY A 41 -22.80 12.96 -8.95
CA GLY A 41 -23.17 12.24 -7.73
C GLY A 41 -24.53 11.57 -7.89
N ALA A 42 -24.84 10.68 -6.98
CA ALA A 42 -26.11 9.97 -6.92
C ALA A 42 -26.72 10.04 -5.54
N TYR A 43 -28.03 10.00 -5.45
CA TYR A 43 -28.76 9.89 -4.20
C TYR A 43 -29.73 8.72 -4.23
N ILE A 44 -30.00 8.19 -3.06
CA ILE A 44 -30.99 7.14 -2.84
C ILE A 44 -31.89 7.58 -1.69
N LYS A 45 -33.21 7.46 -1.90
CA LYS A 45 -34.21 7.86 -0.93
C LYS A 45 -34.88 6.65 -0.29
N PHE A 46 -34.87 6.61 1.00
CA PHE A 46 -35.59 5.61 1.80
C PHE A 46 -36.78 6.23 2.52
N LYS A 47 -37.72 5.39 2.92
CA LYS A 47 -38.86 5.82 3.74
C LYS A 47 -38.39 6.54 5.00
N LYS A 48 -39.02 7.67 5.30
CA LYS A 48 -38.69 8.47 6.49
C LYS A 48 -38.74 7.61 7.78
N GLY A 49 -37.70 7.72 8.59
CA GLY A 49 -37.56 6.94 9.83
C GLY A 49 -37.04 5.52 9.67
N SER A 50 -36.73 5.08 8.45
CA SER A 50 -36.10 3.77 8.22
C SER A 50 -34.68 3.74 8.78
N LYS A 51 -34.33 2.63 9.47
CA LYS A 51 -32.92 2.27 9.76
C LYS A 51 -32.46 1.38 8.63
N VAL A 52 -31.40 1.76 7.94
CA VAL A 52 -30.85 1.07 6.76
C VAL A 52 -29.42 0.69 7.04
N GLN A 53 -29.04 -0.54 6.73
CA GLN A 53 -27.65 -0.97 6.69
C GLN A 53 -27.15 -0.95 5.24
N ALA A 54 -25.93 -0.48 5.06
CA ALA A 54 -25.25 -0.48 3.76
C ALA A 54 -23.93 -1.25 3.86
N LYS A 55 -23.65 -2.04 2.83
CA LYS A 55 -22.33 -2.66 2.59
C LYS A 55 -21.75 -1.99 1.35
N ALA A 56 -20.47 -1.59 1.42
CA ALA A 56 -19.78 -0.99 0.30
C ALA A 56 -18.46 -1.69 0.06
N ALA A 57 -18.08 -1.85 -1.20
CA ALA A 57 -16.77 -2.30 -1.62
C ALA A 57 -16.32 -1.51 -2.85
N SER A 58 -15.01 -1.46 -3.05
CA SER A 58 -14.39 -0.80 -4.20
C SER A 58 -13.44 -1.75 -4.93
N SER A 59 -13.16 -1.43 -6.19
CA SER A 59 -12.19 -2.11 -7.03
C SER A 59 -11.46 -1.09 -7.90
N TYR A 60 -10.21 -1.36 -8.22
CA TYR A 60 -9.45 -0.64 -9.25
C TYR A 60 -9.51 -1.35 -10.60
N ILE A 61 -10.16 -2.51 -10.68
CA ILE A 61 -10.18 -3.39 -11.85
C ILE A 61 -11.48 -3.22 -12.64
N SER A 62 -12.62 -3.48 -12.01
CA SER A 62 -13.94 -3.34 -12.65
C SER A 62 -15.09 -3.25 -11.64
N ALA A 63 -16.29 -2.88 -12.14
CA ALA A 63 -17.51 -2.86 -11.34
C ALA A 63 -17.92 -4.27 -10.89
N GLU A 64 -17.77 -5.27 -11.76
CA GLU A 64 -18.02 -6.68 -11.45
C GLU A 64 -17.10 -7.17 -10.34
N GLN A 65 -15.83 -6.75 -10.39
CA GLN A 65 -14.89 -7.08 -9.33
C GLN A 65 -15.25 -6.42 -7.99
N ALA A 66 -15.78 -5.22 -7.99
CA ALA A 66 -16.26 -4.59 -6.75
C ALA A 66 -17.39 -5.42 -6.12
N VAL A 67 -18.28 -6.04 -6.93
CA VAL A 67 -19.30 -6.97 -6.43
C VAL A 67 -18.69 -8.25 -5.87
N ILE A 68 -17.69 -8.83 -6.54
CA ILE A 68 -16.98 -10.01 -6.05
C ILE A 68 -16.31 -9.69 -4.70
N THR A 69 -15.63 -8.55 -4.59
CA THR A 69 -14.98 -8.08 -3.36
C THR A 69 -15.99 -7.88 -2.24
N LEU A 70 -17.15 -7.28 -2.52
CA LEU A 70 -18.22 -7.10 -1.53
C LEU A 70 -18.70 -8.45 -0.98
N ASN A 71 -18.91 -9.43 -1.86
CA ASN A 71 -19.38 -10.75 -1.48
C ASN A 71 -18.32 -11.55 -0.72
N ASP A 72 -17.05 -11.48 -1.12
CA ASP A 72 -15.94 -12.17 -0.45
C ASP A 72 -15.71 -11.59 0.96
N GLU A 73 -15.67 -10.26 1.08
CA GLU A 73 -15.32 -9.61 2.33
C GLU A 73 -16.50 -9.42 3.30
N LEU A 74 -17.69 -9.12 2.79
CA LEU A 74 -18.86 -8.77 3.62
C LEU A 74 -20.08 -9.65 3.40
N GLY A 75 -20.05 -10.54 2.40
CA GLY A 75 -21.21 -11.35 2.02
C GLY A 75 -21.72 -12.25 3.15
N LYS A 76 -20.84 -12.78 3.98
CA LYS A 76 -21.17 -13.67 5.10
C LYS A 76 -21.67 -12.94 6.35
N ASP A 77 -21.40 -11.65 6.46
CA ASP A 77 -21.77 -10.86 7.63
C ASP A 77 -23.24 -10.45 7.53
N LYS A 78 -24.05 -10.86 8.51
CA LYS A 78 -25.49 -10.57 8.53
C LYS A 78 -25.78 -9.09 8.86
N ASN A 79 -24.91 -8.45 9.64
CA ASN A 79 -25.08 -7.08 10.11
C ASN A 79 -23.75 -6.47 10.57
N LEU A 80 -23.77 -5.21 10.94
CA LEU A 80 -22.59 -4.48 11.41
C LEU A 80 -21.91 -5.14 12.63
N GLU A 81 -22.66 -5.70 13.56
CA GLU A 81 -22.09 -6.39 14.74
C GLU A 81 -21.31 -7.66 14.34
N ALA A 82 -21.80 -8.40 13.36
CA ALA A 82 -21.05 -9.56 12.83
C ALA A 82 -19.72 -9.14 12.19
N THR A 83 -19.73 -8.06 11.40
CA THR A 83 -18.50 -7.49 10.81
C THR A 83 -17.53 -7.01 11.90
N LYS A 84 -18.03 -6.31 12.91
CA LYS A 84 -17.25 -5.82 14.06
C LYS A 84 -16.60 -6.98 14.82
N MET A 85 -17.38 -8.02 15.14
CA MET A 85 -16.84 -9.19 15.83
C MET A 85 -15.77 -9.91 15.02
N ARG A 86 -15.96 -10.06 13.72
CA ARG A 86 -14.95 -10.64 12.82
C ARG A 86 -13.68 -9.78 12.78
N GLY A 87 -13.81 -8.47 12.65
CA GLY A 87 -12.68 -7.55 12.70
C GLY A 87 -11.93 -7.64 14.03
N HIS A 88 -12.65 -7.68 15.14
CA HIS A 88 -12.07 -7.83 16.47
C HIS A 88 -11.28 -9.15 16.61
N LYS A 89 -11.86 -10.25 16.13
CA LYS A 89 -11.17 -11.56 16.11
C LYS A 89 -9.88 -11.49 15.29
N THR A 90 -9.93 -10.95 14.07
CA THR A 90 -8.76 -10.83 13.19
C THR A 90 -7.63 -10.02 13.84
N TRP A 91 -7.96 -8.90 14.47
CA TRP A 91 -6.98 -8.08 15.17
C TRP A 91 -6.42 -8.76 16.41
N ASN A 92 -7.25 -9.46 17.18
CA ASN A 92 -6.77 -10.23 18.33
C ASN A 92 -5.81 -11.35 17.91
N GLU A 93 -6.10 -12.09 16.86
CA GLU A 93 -5.21 -13.12 16.32
C GLU A 93 -3.85 -12.54 15.90
N LEU A 94 -3.86 -11.34 15.31
CA LEU A 94 -2.65 -10.66 14.88
C LEU A 94 -1.84 -10.11 16.06
N LEU A 95 -2.48 -9.44 17.01
CA LEU A 95 -1.83 -8.83 18.16
C LEU A 95 -1.32 -9.89 19.17
N ASN A 96 -2.01 -11.02 19.28
CA ASN A 96 -1.60 -12.15 20.14
C ASN A 96 -0.32 -12.87 19.68
N ARG A 97 0.27 -12.47 18.56
CA ARG A 97 1.59 -12.98 18.16
C ARG A 97 2.70 -12.57 19.12
N ILE A 98 2.50 -11.49 19.85
CA ILE A 98 3.36 -11.10 20.97
C ILE A 98 2.47 -10.99 22.21
N GLN A 99 2.78 -11.78 23.22
CA GLN A 99 2.12 -11.73 24.52
C GLN A 99 3.10 -11.15 25.54
N VAL A 100 2.65 -10.12 26.25
CA VAL A 100 3.48 -9.40 27.24
C VAL A 100 2.81 -9.51 28.61
N GLU A 101 3.60 -9.80 29.62
CA GLU A 101 3.17 -9.91 31.01
C GLU A 101 4.00 -8.98 31.93
N GLY A 102 3.43 -8.61 33.06
CA GLY A 102 4.15 -7.89 34.13
C GLY A 102 4.25 -6.38 33.99
N GLY A 103 3.57 -5.79 33.01
CA GLY A 103 3.47 -4.33 32.88
C GLY A 103 2.26 -3.74 33.60
N THR A 104 2.27 -2.39 33.78
CA THR A 104 1.06 -1.68 34.18
C THR A 104 0.05 -1.65 33.02
N ASP A 105 -1.23 -1.39 33.34
CA ASP A 105 -2.28 -1.25 32.31
C ASP A 105 -1.94 -0.20 31.24
N GLU A 106 -1.28 0.89 31.61
CA GLU A 106 -0.87 1.94 30.69
C GLU A 106 0.27 1.47 29.76
N GLN A 107 1.23 0.73 30.31
CA GLN A 107 2.30 0.13 29.50
C GLN A 107 1.77 -0.90 28.53
N MET A 108 0.81 -1.74 28.96
CA MET A 108 0.15 -2.71 28.10
C MET A 108 -0.64 -2.04 26.98
N LYS A 109 -1.43 -0.99 27.30
CA LYS A 109 -2.14 -0.21 26.29
C LYS A 109 -1.20 0.44 25.29
N THR A 110 -0.10 1.01 25.76
CA THR A 110 0.91 1.63 24.90
C THR A 110 1.53 0.59 23.96
N PHE A 111 1.97 -0.54 24.51
CA PHE A 111 2.57 -1.62 23.73
C PHE A 111 1.65 -2.11 22.61
N TYR A 112 0.41 -2.50 22.95
CA TYR A 112 -0.52 -3.03 21.95
C TYR A 112 -1.02 -1.95 20.97
N SER A 113 -1.11 -0.70 21.39
CA SER A 113 -1.40 0.43 20.48
C SER A 113 -0.27 0.66 19.48
N CYS A 114 0.99 0.53 19.90
CA CYS A 114 2.14 0.61 19.00
C CYS A 114 2.20 -0.59 18.05
N LEU A 115 1.98 -1.80 18.56
CA LEU A 115 1.93 -3.01 17.74
C LEU A 115 0.80 -2.95 16.71
N PHE A 116 -0.38 -2.46 17.09
CA PHE A 116 -1.48 -2.21 16.16
C PHE A 116 -1.07 -1.25 15.04
N ARG A 117 -0.47 -0.09 15.39
CA ARG A 117 -0.01 0.90 14.39
C ARG A 117 1.07 0.35 13.47
N ALA A 118 1.99 -0.46 13.99
CA ALA A 118 3.03 -1.09 13.19
C ALA A 118 2.46 -2.06 12.12
N ASN A 119 1.23 -2.55 12.32
CA ASN A 119 0.53 -3.44 11.39
C ASN A 119 -0.49 -2.73 10.48
N LEU A 120 -0.66 -1.41 10.54
CA LEU A 120 -1.60 -0.68 9.68
C LEU A 120 -1.08 -0.50 8.25
N PHE A 121 0.23 -0.42 8.05
CA PHE A 121 0.90 -0.22 6.78
C PHE A 121 1.95 -1.34 6.57
N SER A 122 2.16 -1.84 5.39
CA SER A 122 1.69 -1.37 4.09
C SER A 122 0.27 -1.86 3.80
N ARG A 123 -0.44 -1.08 2.99
CA ARG A 123 -1.79 -1.44 2.55
C ARG A 123 -1.74 -2.56 1.50
N LYS A 124 -2.66 -3.51 1.60
CA LYS A 124 -2.92 -4.47 0.53
C LYS A 124 -3.49 -3.74 -0.68
N PHE A 125 -2.84 -3.90 -1.82
CA PHE A 125 -3.25 -3.30 -3.09
C PHE A 125 -3.54 -4.38 -4.14
N TYR A 126 -4.16 -5.45 -3.71
CA TYR A 126 -4.62 -6.55 -4.54
C TYR A 126 -6.04 -6.92 -4.16
N GLU A 127 -6.73 -7.48 -5.11
CA GLU A 127 -8.09 -7.97 -5.00
C GLU A 127 -8.10 -9.49 -5.17
N ARG A 128 -9.23 -10.14 -4.96
CA ARG A 128 -9.37 -11.58 -5.15
C ARG A 128 -10.35 -11.87 -6.26
N LYS A 129 -9.95 -12.70 -7.21
CA LYS A 129 -10.85 -13.27 -8.21
C LYS A 129 -11.94 -14.11 -7.53
N ALA A 130 -12.99 -14.46 -8.25
CA ALA A 130 -14.05 -15.35 -7.74
C ALA A 130 -13.54 -16.72 -7.26
N ASN A 131 -12.43 -17.21 -7.82
CA ASN A 131 -11.76 -18.44 -7.38
C ASN A 131 -10.83 -18.25 -6.17
N GLY A 132 -10.73 -17.02 -5.62
CA GLY A 132 -9.89 -16.69 -4.47
C GLY A 132 -8.44 -16.33 -4.79
N GLU A 133 -8.00 -16.44 -6.05
CA GLU A 133 -6.65 -16.06 -6.45
C GLU A 133 -6.44 -14.54 -6.39
N PRO A 134 -5.28 -14.06 -5.89
CA PRO A 134 -4.97 -12.65 -5.85
C PRO A 134 -4.60 -12.13 -7.24
N TYR A 135 -5.02 -10.90 -7.54
CA TYR A 135 -4.59 -10.13 -8.70
C TYR A 135 -4.73 -8.65 -8.42
N TYR A 136 -4.11 -7.79 -9.22
CA TYR A 136 -4.13 -6.36 -8.96
C TYR A 136 -4.03 -5.53 -10.24
N TYR A 137 -4.55 -4.32 -10.17
CA TYR A 137 -4.26 -3.27 -11.14
C TYR A 137 -2.95 -2.60 -10.76
N SER A 138 -1.95 -2.64 -11.64
CA SER A 138 -0.64 -2.08 -11.33
C SER A 138 -0.69 -0.55 -11.20
N PRO A 139 -0.22 0.00 -10.07
CA PRO A 139 -0.06 1.44 -9.92
C PRO A 139 1.16 1.99 -10.66
N TYR A 140 1.94 1.14 -11.32
CA TYR A 140 3.18 1.51 -12.01
C TYR A 140 3.01 1.63 -13.51
N ASP A 141 2.30 0.69 -14.17
CA ASP A 141 2.11 0.69 -15.63
C ASP A 141 0.64 0.66 -16.08
N GLY A 142 -0.30 0.53 -15.13
CA GLY A 142 -1.74 0.54 -15.43
C GLY A 142 -2.31 -0.73 -16.03
N LYS A 143 -1.60 -1.85 -15.94
CA LYS A 143 -2.07 -3.16 -16.40
C LYS A 143 -2.54 -4.03 -15.23
N VAL A 144 -3.25 -5.10 -15.54
CA VAL A 144 -3.69 -6.08 -14.54
C VAL A 144 -2.74 -7.27 -14.53
N TYR A 145 -2.32 -7.68 -13.33
CA TYR A 145 -1.40 -8.79 -13.09
C TYR A 145 -1.93 -9.72 -12.01
N ASP A 146 -1.58 -10.98 -12.12
CA ASP A 146 -1.80 -11.96 -11.06
C ASP A 146 -0.79 -11.78 -9.92
N GLY A 147 -1.21 -12.08 -8.70
CA GLY A 147 -0.36 -12.04 -7.52
C GLY A 147 -0.70 -10.94 -6.52
N TYR A 148 0.25 -10.66 -5.64
CA TYR A 148 0.10 -9.72 -4.54
C TYR A 148 0.79 -8.39 -4.85
N MET A 149 0.12 -7.28 -4.56
CA MET A 149 0.70 -5.95 -4.57
C MET A 149 0.42 -5.26 -3.24
N TYR A 150 1.37 -4.45 -2.80
CA TYR A 150 1.29 -3.66 -1.58
C TYR A 150 1.72 -2.23 -1.86
N THR A 151 1.17 -1.29 -1.10
CA THR A 151 1.42 0.13 -1.29
C THR A 151 1.37 0.91 0.03
N ASP A 152 1.45 2.24 -0.08
CA ASP A 152 1.38 3.20 1.02
C ASP A 152 2.47 2.96 2.06
N ASN A 153 3.72 3.05 1.61
CA ASN A 153 4.86 2.95 2.52
C ASN A 153 6.02 3.83 2.05
N GLY A 154 6.61 4.54 3.01
CA GLY A 154 7.87 5.25 2.86
C GLY A 154 9.02 4.41 3.42
N PHE A 155 9.89 3.94 2.55
CA PHE A 155 10.86 2.92 2.94
C PHE A 155 12.00 3.46 3.80
N TRP A 156 12.38 4.72 3.66
CA TRP A 156 13.42 5.33 4.49
C TRP A 156 12.99 5.51 5.96
N ASP A 157 11.67 5.55 6.23
CA ASP A 157 11.13 5.53 7.59
C ASP A 157 11.09 4.10 8.16
N THR A 158 10.63 3.15 7.36
CA THR A 158 10.17 1.85 7.84
C THR A 158 11.22 0.75 7.83
N PHE A 159 12.33 0.93 7.08
CA PHE A 159 13.37 -0.10 6.95
C PHE A 159 14.11 -0.39 8.25
N ARG A 160 14.16 0.57 9.18
CA ARG A 160 14.92 0.46 10.43
C ARG A 160 14.27 -0.42 11.48
N SER A 161 12.93 -0.40 11.56
CA SER A 161 12.22 -1.10 12.64
C SER A 161 10.98 -1.85 12.19
N GLN A 162 10.08 -1.24 11.41
CA GLN A 162 8.81 -1.87 11.03
C GLN A 162 9.04 -3.13 10.18
N PHE A 163 9.81 -3.04 9.10
CA PHE A 163 10.09 -4.20 8.26
C PHE A 163 10.91 -5.28 8.95
N PRO A 164 11.98 -4.96 9.72
CA PRO A 164 12.64 -5.94 10.57
C PRO A 164 11.71 -6.66 11.54
N LEU A 165 10.76 -5.96 12.15
CA LEU A 165 9.75 -6.57 13.01
C LEU A 165 8.80 -7.48 12.20
N THR A 166 8.32 -7.03 11.05
CA THR A 166 7.41 -7.83 10.20
C THR A 166 8.09 -9.05 9.60
N ASN A 167 9.40 -9.02 9.34
CA ASN A 167 10.18 -10.21 8.96
C ASN A 167 10.08 -11.32 10.01
N ILE A 168 10.02 -10.96 11.28
CA ILE A 168 9.89 -11.90 12.41
C ILE A 168 8.43 -12.35 12.58
N LEU A 169 7.51 -11.39 12.65
CA LEU A 169 6.11 -11.67 12.99
C LEU A 169 5.30 -12.24 11.82
N HIS A 170 5.63 -11.84 10.58
CA HIS A 170 4.82 -12.12 9.39
C HIS A 170 5.66 -12.57 8.18
N PRO A 171 6.54 -13.59 8.30
CA PRO A 171 7.51 -13.92 7.26
C PRO A 171 6.85 -14.28 5.91
N THR A 172 5.71 -14.96 5.91
CA THR A 172 4.97 -15.28 4.67
C THR A 172 4.45 -14.04 3.97
N MET A 173 3.89 -13.08 4.72
CA MET A 173 3.41 -11.82 4.16
C MET A 173 4.59 -10.99 3.64
N GLN A 174 5.68 -10.98 4.39
CA GLN A 174 6.88 -10.25 4.02
C GLN A 174 7.50 -10.76 2.72
N GLY A 175 7.51 -12.08 2.51
CA GLY A 175 7.94 -12.65 1.23
C GLY A 175 7.06 -12.21 0.04
N ARG A 176 5.75 -12.13 0.23
CA ARG A 176 4.83 -11.57 -0.77
C ARG A 176 5.13 -10.09 -1.05
N TYR A 177 5.47 -9.34 -0.01
CA TYR A 177 5.84 -7.94 -0.14
C TYR A 177 7.14 -7.77 -0.92
N MET A 178 8.16 -8.59 -0.68
CA MET A 178 9.41 -8.56 -1.44
C MET A 178 9.18 -8.85 -2.93
N ASN A 179 8.33 -9.84 -3.23
CA ASN A 179 7.91 -10.09 -4.62
C ASN A 179 7.17 -8.90 -5.25
N ALA A 180 6.34 -8.19 -4.48
CA ALA A 180 5.66 -6.99 -4.97
C ALA A 180 6.63 -5.85 -5.30
N LEU A 181 7.71 -5.67 -4.53
CA LEU A 181 8.77 -4.71 -4.85
C LEU A 181 9.48 -5.07 -6.17
N LEU A 182 9.77 -6.35 -6.37
CA LEU A 182 10.39 -6.83 -7.63
C LEU A 182 9.43 -6.70 -8.80
N ALA A 183 8.14 -6.99 -8.63
CA ALA A 183 7.13 -6.78 -9.64
C ALA A 183 6.99 -5.27 -10.00
N ALA A 184 7.05 -4.37 -9.02
CA ALA A 184 7.08 -2.93 -9.27
C ALA A 184 8.29 -2.55 -10.14
N GLN A 185 9.46 -3.08 -9.82
CA GLN A 185 10.67 -2.85 -10.61
C GLN A 185 10.54 -3.37 -12.04
N GLU A 186 9.98 -4.55 -12.25
CA GLU A 186 9.73 -5.11 -13.59
C GLU A 186 8.73 -4.26 -14.39
N GLN A 187 7.75 -3.64 -13.72
CA GLN A 187 6.67 -2.86 -14.36
C GLN A 187 7.07 -1.43 -14.70
N CYS A 188 7.92 -0.78 -13.91
CA CYS A 188 8.34 0.59 -14.17
C CYS A 188 9.86 0.78 -14.36
N GLY A 189 10.65 -0.28 -14.25
CA GLY A 189 12.11 -0.26 -14.40
C GLY A 189 12.87 0.11 -13.11
N TRP A 190 12.18 0.50 -12.04
CA TRP A 190 12.79 1.03 -10.82
C TRP A 190 12.14 0.43 -9.56
N LEU A 191 12.97 0.21 -8.53
CA LEU A 191 12.45 -0.09 -7.21
C LEU A 191 11.79 1.17 -6.64
N PRO A 192 10.60 1.07 -6.02
CA PRO A 192 9.94 2.24 -5.45
C PRO A 192 10.69 2.78 -4.22
N SER A 193 10.77 4.09 -4.09
CA SER A 193 11.27 4.80 -2.90
C SER A 193 10.15 5.14 -1.92
N TRP A 194 9.01 5.56 -2.46
CA TRP A 194 7.80 5.87 -1.70
C TRP A 194 6.56 5.55 -2.55
N SER A 195 5.85 4.50 -2.18
CA SER A 195 4.64 4.06 -2.89
C SER A 195 3.39 4.68 -2.28
N ALA A 196 2.55 5.39 -3.11
CA ALA A 196 1.27 5.92 -2.68
C ALA A 196 0.32 6.23 -3.87
N PRO A 197 -0.33 5.23 -4.48
CA PRO A 197 -0.07 3.80 -4.49
C PRO A 197 1.12 3.38 -5.35
N GLY A 198 1.47 4.10 -6.41
CA GLY A 198 2.70 3.93 -7.19
C GLY A 198 3.81 4.84 -6.71
N GLU A 199 4.90 4.92 -7.45
CA GLU A 199 6.01 5.81 -7.12
C GLU A 199 5.57 7.29 -7.20
N THR A 200 5.84 8.03 -6.14
CA THR A 200 5.44 9.45 -6.05
C THR A 200 6.51 10.41 -6.56
N GLY A 201 7.76 9.99 -6.59
CA GLY A 201 8.91 10.84 -6.93
C GLY A 201 9.18 11.98 -5.93
N GLY A 202 8.53 11.93 -4.77
CA GLY A 202 8.53 13.03 -3.79
C GLY A 202 9.54 12.89 -2.66
N MET A 203 10.13 11.70 -2.49
CA MET A 203 11.06 11.42 -1.40
C MET A 203 12.35 10.81 -1.90
N LEU A 204 13.36 10.83 -1.05
CA LEU A 204 14.70 10.39 -1.39
C LEU A 204 14.98 8.99 -0.88
N GLY A 205 15.94 8.32 -1.52
CA GLY A 205 16.60 7.14 -1.02
C GLY A 205 16.09 5.83 -1.58
N ASN A 206 17.00 4.86 -1.61
CA ASN A 206 16.84 3.52 -2.17
C ASN A 206 16.64 2.45 -1.10
N HIS A 207 15.85 2.75 -0.07
CA HIS A 207 15.74 1.86 1.09
C HIS A 207 14.93 0.58 0.84
N SER A 208 14.20 0.48 -0.27
CA SER A 208 13.59 -0.78 -0.73
C SER A 208 14.63 -1.91 -0.88
N ILE A 209 15.86 -1.56 -1.22
CA ILE A 209 17.00 -2.49 -1.27
C ILE A 209 17.32 -3.06 0.11
N SER A 210 17.31 -2.20 1.13
CA SER A 210 17.55 -2.63 2.53
C SER A 210 16.49 -3.62 2.99
N LEU A 211 15.24 -3.47 2.53
CA LEU A 211 14.15 -4.39 2.84
C LEU A 211 14.42 -5.79 2.25
N LEU A 212 14.81 -5.83 0.97
CA LEU A 212 15.13 -7.09 0.27
C LEU A 212 16.32 -7.79 0.93
N ALA A 213 17.38 -7.05 1.25
CA ALA A 213 18.58 -7.58 1.87
C ALA A 213 18.29 -8.10 3.29
N ASP A 214 17.55 -7.35 4.12
CA ASP A 214 17.19 -7.74 5.49
C ASP A 214 16.27 -8.98 5.51
N ALA A 215 15.28 -9.03 4.61
CA ALA A 215 14.41 -10.19 4.45
C ALA A 215 15.22 -11.45 4.07
N TRP A 216 16.15 -11.32 3.14
CA TRP A 216 17.05 -12.42 2.75
C TRP A 216 17.93 -12.87 3.91
N ALA A 217 18.58 -11.93 4.61
CA ALA A 217 19.43 -12.23 5.76
C ALA A 217 18.68 -12.94 6.89
N LYS A 218 17.37 -12.63 7.07
CA LYS A 218 16.49 -13.28 8.05
C LYS A 218 15.85 -14.58 7.57
N GLY A 219 16.27 -15.12 6.43
CA GLY A 219 15.85 -16.44 5.96
C GLY A 219 14.57 -16.48 5.12
N ILE A 220 14.03 -15.34 4.69
CA ILE A 220 12.90 -15.31 3.75
C ILE A 220 13.41 -15.63 2.35
N ARG A 221 12.98 -16.77 1.80
CA ARG A 221 13.48 -17.36 0.54
C ARG A 221 12.41 -17.46 -0.55
N THR A 222 11.30 -16.74 -0.42
CA THR A 222 10.15 -16.82 -1.33
C THR A 222 10.22 -15.83 -2.48
N PHE A 223 11.31 -15.08 -2.63
CA PHE A 223 11.59 -14.18 -3.74
C PHE A 223 12.95 -14.52 -4.38
N ASP A 224 13.13 -14.07 -5.61
CA ASP A 224 14.33 -14.34 -6.40
C ASP A 224 15.48 -13.38 -6.00
N PRO A 225 16.58 -13.86 -5.40
CA PRO A 225 17.69 -13.02 -4.98
C PRO A 225 18.51 -12.46 -6.14
N GLU A 226 18.54 -13.16 -7.30
CA GLU A 226 19.26 -12.65 -8.48
C GLU A 226 18.52 -11.46 -9.08
N LYS A 227 17.19 -11.52 -9.16
CA LYS A 227 16.37 -10.36 -9.55
C LYS A 227 16.58 -9.20 -8.59
N ALA A 228 16.59 -9.47 -7.28
CA ALA A 228 16.83 -8.45 -6.26
C ALA A 228 18.23 -7.80 -6.43
N LEU A 229 19.26 -8.59 -6.66
CA LEU A 229 20.62 -8.09 -6.89
C LEU A 229 20.72 -7.26 -8.18
N LYS A 230 20.09 -7.70 -9.28
CA LYS A 230 20.04 -6.94 -10.53
C LYS A 230 19.30 -5.61 -10.37
N ALA A 231 18.17 -5.62 -9.66
CA ALA A 231 17.44 -4.39 -9.33
C ALA A 231 18.31 -3.44 -8.50
N TYR A 232 19.02 -3.95 -7.50
CA TYR A 232 19.97 -3.18 -6.69
C TYR A 232 21.08 -2.54 -7.56
N ALA A 233 21.75 -3.34 -8.38
CA ALA A 233 22.81 -2.85 -9.25
C ALA A 233 22.30 -1.75 -10.20
N HIS A 234 21.08 -1.92 -10.72
CA HIS A 234 20.44 -0.92 -11.55
C HIS A 234 20.23 0.41 -10.79
N GLU A 235 19.67 0.34 -9.58
CA GLU A 235 19.47 1.52 -8.72
C GLU A 235 20.79 2.22 -8.35
N ALA A 236 21.82 1.44 -8.04
CA ALA A 236 23.11 1.97 -7.60
C ALA A 236 23.90 2.67 -8.70
N MET A 237 23.71 2.25 -9.98
CA MET A 237 24.52 2.66 -11.13
C MET A 237 23.78 3.53 -12.13
N ASN A 238 22.58 3.97 -11.82
CA ASN A 238 21.79 4.80 -12.72
C ASN A 238 21.04 5.91 -11.97
N LYS A 239 20.86 7.05 -12.65
CA LYS A 239 20.00 8.12 -12.16
C LYS A 239 18.56 7.81 -12.57
N GLY A 240 17.66 7.82 -11.61
CA GLY A 240 16.24 7.56 -11.84
C GLY A 240 15.50 8.72 -12.50
N PRO A 241 14.31 8.46 -13.05
CA PRO A 241 13.53 9.45 -13.78
C PRO A 241 12.86 10.49 -12.87
N TRP A 242 12.70 10.22 -11.58
CA TRP A 242 11.94 11.05 -10.64
C TRP A 242 12.84 11.89 -9.74
N GLY A 243 13.66 12.75 -10.34
CA GLY A 243 14.36 13.82 -9.60
C GLY A 243 15.32 13.36 -8.47
N GLY A 244 15.74 12.10 -8.46
CA GLY A 244 16.58 11.52 -7.41
C GLY A 244 15.83 10.66 -6.39
N ALA A 245 14.52 10.49 -6.56
CA ALA A 245 13.73 9.59 -5.72
C ALA A 245 14.09 8.12 -5.96
N ASN A 246 14.47 7.77 -7.19
CA ASN A 246 14.93 6.44 -7.58
C ASN A 246 16.30 6.53 -8.22
N GLY A 247 17.05 5.46 -8.15
CA GLY A 247 18.43 5.44 -8.61
C GLY A 247 19.36 6.25 -7.70
N ARG A 248 20.55 6.51 -8.18
CA ARG A 248 21.56 7.29 -7.45
C ARG A 248 21.98 8.50 -8.26
N GLY A 249 21.68 9.71 -7.78
CA GLY A 249 22.29 10.93 -8.30
C GLY A 249 23.79 10.92 -8.10
N PHE A 250 24.55 11.46 -9.05
CA PHE A 250 26.02 11.55 -8.98
C PHE A 250 26.74 10.20 -8.81
N TRP A 251 26.15 9.10 -9.32
CA TRP A 251 26.72 7.77 -9.17
C TRP A 251 28.08 7.63 -9.85
N LYS A 252 28.30 8.32 -10.99
CA LYS A 252 29.57 8.33 -11.72
C LYS A 252 30.67 8.97 -10.88
N GLU A 253 30.42 10.16 -10.40
CA GLU A 253 31.33 10.92 -9.54
C GLU A 253 31.66 10.14 -8.28
N TYR A 254 30.65 9.48 -7.68
CA TYR A 254 30.88 8.64 -6.52
C TYR A 254 31.79 7.44 -6.82
N PHE A 255 31.64 6.80 -7.98
CA PHE A 255 32.52 5.67 -8.38
C PHE A 255 33.93 6.13 -8.72
N GLU A 256 34.08 7.31 -9.33
CA GLU A 256 35.38 7.84 -9.74
C GLU A 256 36.14 8.45 -8.56
N LEU A 257 35.44 9.16 -7.67
CA LEU A 257 36.07 9.96 -6.63
C LEU A 257 35.96 9.32 -5.22
N GLY A 258 35.06 8.38 -5.04
CA GLY A 258 34.72 7.81 -3.72
C GLY A 258 33.79 8.68 -2.87
N TYR A 259 33.39 9.83 -3.38
CA TYR A 259 32.47 10.76 -2.72
C TYR A 259 31.64 11.53 -3.74
N VAL A 260 30.58 12.23 -3.30
CA VAL A 260 29.78 13.13 -4.11
C VAL A 260 30.32 14.56 -3.96
N PRO A 261 30.84 15.22 -5.03
CA PRO A 261 31.46 16.52 -4.93
C PRO A 261 30.46 17.65 -4.66
N TYR A 262 30.88 18.63 -3.88
CA TYR A 262 30.22 19.91 -3.72
C TYR A 262 30.73 20.90 -4.81
N PRO A 263 29.92 21.76 -5.44
CA PRO A 263 28.53 22.14 -5.12
C PRO A 263 27.46 21.38 -5.92
N GLU A 264 27.81 20.45 -6.78
CA GLU A 264 26.84 19.69 -7.59
C GLU A 264 25.90 18.83 -6.73
N SER A 265 26.32 18.61 -5.51
CA SER A 265 25.57 17.97 -4.47
C SER A 265 24.46 18.80 -3.84
N MET A 266 24.06 19.92 -4.42
CA MET A 266 23.06 20.84 -3.84
C MET A 266 21.79 20.16 -3.31
N LEU A 267 21.88 18.92 -3.11
CA LEU A 267 20.82 18.09 -2.69
C LEU A 267 21.19 17.39 -1.43
N SER A 268 20.77 18.04 -0.39
CA SER A 268 19.78 17.19 0.14
C SER A 268 20.23 16.32 1.31
N LEU A 269 19.28 15.81 1.95
CA LEU A 269 19.20 14.78 2.98
C LEU A 269 20.21 13.62 2.86
N ILE A 270 20.72 13.27 1.68
CA ILE A 270 21.79 12.31 1.50
C ILE A 270 23.10 12.80 2.12
N HIS A 271 23.41 14.09 1.99
CA HIS A 271 24.58 14.69 2.64
C HIS A 271 24.42 14.88 4.14
N ILE A 272 23.21 14.91 4.63
CA ILE A 272 22.92 14.99 6.08
C ILE A 272 22.98 13.60 6.73
N SER A 273 22.60 12.55 6.03
CA SER A 273 22.55 11.21 6.61
C SER A 273 23.79 10.35 6.39
N GLU A 274 24.54 10.53 5.30
CA GLU A 274 25.75 9.74 5.01
C GLU A 274 27.03 10.21 5.72
N PRO A 275 27.29 11.50 5.93
CA PRO A 275 28.47 11.94 6.69
C PRO A 275 28.49 11.40 8.12
N THR A 276 27.33 11.20 8.71
CA THR A 276 27.24 10.63 10.08
C THR A 276 27.68 9.17 10.11
N ARG A 277 27.41 8.38 9.07
CA ARG A 277 27.87 7.01 8.95
C ARG A 277 29.36 6.89 8.66
N GLN A 278 29.93 7.79 7.88
CA GLN A 278 31.36 7.82 7.60
C GLN A 278 32.19 8.21 8.84
N ALA A 279 31.67 9.09 9.68
CA ALA A 279 32.30 9.45 10.94
C ALA A 279 32.31 8.32 11.98
N GLU A 280 31.37 7.37 11.88
CA GLU A 280 31.31 6.18 12.76
C GLU A 280 32.24 5.03 12.32
N ILE A 281 32.79 5.09 11.10
CA ILE A 281 33.66 4.05 10.53
C ILE A 281 35.15 4.45 10.57
N SER A 282 35.49 5.69 10.88
CA SER A 282 36.85 6.21 11.06
C SER A 282 37.16 6.36 12.54
#